data_146260dbe2d5e0147974bec19851ed34
#
_entry.id   146260dbe2d5e0147974bec19851ed34
#
_cell.length_a   1.000
_cell.length_b   1.000
_cell.length_c   1.000
_cell.angle_alpha   90.00
_cell.angle_beta   90.00
_cell.angle_gamma   90.00
#
_symmetry.space_group_name_H-M   'P 1'
#
loop_
_entity.id
_entity.type
_entity.pdbx_description
1 polymer ?
#
loop_
_entity_poly.entity_id
_entity_poly.type
_entity_poly.pdbx_seq_one_letter_code
_entity_poly.pdbx_strand_id
1 'polypeptide(L)'
;MFWDNPIPVVAALVEREGVVILVRNKAWPQKIYGLVTGFLEKGETPESGVLREVKEELGLDGRVVEFIGVYSFFEMNQLILAFHVQVRGQIVLGEELAEIKMLPPQKLRPWAFGTGHAVKDWLEKRQPKAAAD
;
A
#
# COMPACT_ATOMS: atom_id res chain seq x y z
N MET A 1 -10.84 30.73 -4.62
CA MET A 1 -11.73 29.65 -5.03
C MET A 1 -11.19 28.33 -4.53
N PHE A 2 -12.00 27.60 -3.77
CA PHE A 2 -11.58 26.32 -3.23
C PHE A 2 -11.99 25.20 -4.18
N TRP A 3 -11.04 24.35 -4.47
CA TRP A 3 -11.30 23.14 -5.24
C TRP A 3 -11.36 21.97 -4.26
N ASP A 4 -12.53 21.37 -4.12
CA ASP A 4 -12.69 20.21 -3.24
C ASP A 4 -12.47 18.93 -4.02
N ASN A 5 -11.36 18.86 -4.73
CA ASN A 5 -11.00 17.70 -5.53
C ASN A 5 -10.40 16.61 -4.64
N PRO A 6 -10.59 15.35 -5.01
CA PRO A 6 -9.94 14.26 -4.28
C PRO A 6 -8.43 14.43 -4.25
N ILE A 7 -7.85 14.14 -3.09
CA ILE A 7 -6.41 14.24 -2.88
C ILE A 7 -5.74 12.97 -3.40
N PRO A 8 -4.73 13.07 -4.29
CA PRO A 8 -4.02 11.87 -4.74
C PRO A 8 -3.17 11.27 -3.64
N VAL A 9 -3.36 9.97 -3.42
CA VAL A 9 -2.63 9.19 -2.44
C VAL A 9 -2.01 8.00 -3.14
N VAL A 10 -0.74 7.73 -2.88
CA VAL A 10 -0.09 6.52 -3.37
C VAL A 10 -0.09 5.48 -2.27
N ALA A 11 -0.24 4.22 -2.66
CA ALA A 11 -0.28 3.10 -1.71
C ALA A 11 0.60 1.97 -2.23
N ALA A 12 1.37 1.37 -1.33
CA ALA A 12 2.24 0.27 -1.67
C ALA A 12 1.81 -1.01 -0.95
N LEU A 13 1.51 -2.03 -1.72
CA LEU A 13 1.45 -3.40 -1.21
C LEU A 13 2.88 -3.91 -1.27
N VAL A 14 3.52 -3.94 -0.10
CA VAL A 14 4.96 -4.22 0.01
C VAL A 14 5.18 -5.71 0.18
N GLU A 15 6.01 -6.28 -0.68
CA GLU A 15 6.37 -7.69 -0.63
C GLU A 15 7.88 -7.85 -0.51
N ARG A 16 8.29 -8.65 0.47
CA ARG A 16 9.69 -8.99 0.67
C ARG A 16 9.80 -10.50 0.75
N GLU A 17 10.49 -11.08 -0.22
CA GLU A 17 10.72 -12.54 -0.26
C GLU A 17 9.43 -13.34 -0.10
N GLY A 18 8.38 -12.92 -0.79
CA GLY A 18 7.10 -13.62 -0.78
C GLY A 18 6.19 -13.31 0.40
N VAL A 19 6.61 -12.44 1.31
CA VAL A 19 5.84 -12.05 2.49
C VAL A 19 5.37 -10.61 2.35
N VAL A 20 4.09 -10.36 2.65
CA VAL A 20 3.51 -9.02 2.59
C VAL A 20 3.73 -8.31 3.92
N ILE A 21 4.20 -7.07 3.84
CA ILE A 21 4.42 -6.24 5.02
C ILE A 21 3.27 -5.25 5.14
N LEU A 22 2.52 -5.35 6.23
CA LEU A 22 1.50 -4.37 6.59
C LEU A 22 2.04 -3.47 7.68
N VAL A 23 1.53 -2.24 7.73
CA VAL A 23 1.99 -1.24 8.68
C VAL A 23 0.85 -0.73 9.54
N ARG A 24 1.17 -0.27 10.75
CA ARG A 24 0.23 0.46 11.59
C ARG A 24 0.84 1.81 11.94
N ASN A 25 0.16 2.85 11.53
CA ASN A 25 0.54 4.21 11.85
C ASN A 25 0.17 4.51 13.31
N LYS A 26 1.02 5.27 14.01
CA LYS A 26 0.78 5.65 15.41
C LYS A 26 -0.56 6.35 15.60
N ALA A 27 -1.02 7.08 14.58
CA ALA A 27 -2.28 7.81 14.64
C ALA A 27 -3.50 6.93 14.41
N TRP A 28 -3.31 5.67 13.98
CA TRP A 28 -4.43 4.76 13.74
C TRP A 28 -4.85 4.05 15.02
N PRO A 29 -6.13 3.66 15.14
CA PRO A 29 -6.55 2.83 16.26
C PRO A 29 -5.73 1.55 16.36
N GLN A 30 -5.60 1.03 17.58
CA GLN A 30 -4.89 -0.22 17.78
C GLN A 30 -5.52 -1.34 16.96
N LYS A 31 -4.68 -2.25 16.47
CA LYS A 31 -5.06 -3.42 15.68
C LYS A 31 -5.51 -3.11 14.25
N ILE A 32 -5.39 -1.85 13.80
CA ILE A 32 -5.66 -1.53 12.40
C ILE A 32 -4.33 -1.49 11.66
N TYR A 33 -4.18 -2.38 10.70
CA TYR A 33 -3.02 -2.44 9.82
C TYR A 33 -3.47 -2.15 8.40
N GLY A 34 -2.59 -1.54 7.62
CA GLY A 34 -2.89 -1.21 6.24
C GLY A 34 -1.65 -1.23 5.36
N LEU A 35 -1.82 -0.74 4.17
CA LEU A 35 -0.70 -0.59 3.25
C LEU A 35 0.11 0.66 3.62
N VAL A 36 1.34 0.73 3.11
CA VAL A 36 2.12 1.96 3.16
C VAL A 36 1.43 2.98 2.27
N THR A 37 1.08 4.13 2.81
CA THR A 37 0.39 5.19 2.06
C THR A 37 1.02 6.54 2.33
N GLY A 38 0.87 7.45 1.37
CA GLY A 38 1.27 8.83 1.56
C GLY A 38 0.72 9.70 0.44
N PHE A 39 0.76 11.01 0.67
CA PHE A 39 0.30 11.96 -0.32
C PHE A 39 1.32 12.08 -1.44
N LEU A 40 0.81 12.15 -2.66
CA LEU A 40 1.65 12.43 -3.81
C LEU A 40 2.09 13.89 -3.72
N GLU A 41 3.39 14.13 -3.86
CA GLU A 41 3.94 15.47 -3.77
C GLU A 41 4.06 16.12 -5.14
N LYS A 42 4.08 17.44 -5.15
CA LYS A 42 4.23 18.19 -6.38
C LYS A 42 5.51 17.77 -7.10
N GLY A 43 5.39 17.51 -8.39
CA GLY A 43 6.54 17.16 -9.21
C GLY A 43 6.91 15.68 -9.18
N GLU A 44 6.17 14.87 -8.43
CA GLU A 44 6.41 13.43 -8.40
C GLU A 44 5.51 12.70 -9.37
N THR A 45 6.03 11.61 -9.95
CA THR A 45 5.15 10.62 -10.56
C THR A 45 4.60 9.72 -9.47
N PRO A 46 3.46 9.04 -9.70
CA PRO A 46 2.96 8.08 -8.69
C PRO A 46 3.98 7.01 -8.34
N GLU A 47 4.74 6.51 -9.30
CA GLU A 47 5.76 5.50 -9.05
C GLU A 47 6.88 6.02 -8.15
N SER A 48 7.39 7.21 -8.44
CA SER A 48 8.44 7.78 -7.59
C SER A 48 7.92 8.11 -6.20
N GLY A 49 6.68 8.58 -6.12
CA GLY A 49 6.06 8.89 -4.83
C GLY A 49 5.87 7.67 -3.96
N VAL A 50 5.42 6.55 -4.54
CA VAL A 50 5.21 5.33 -3.76
C VAL A 50 6.53 4.75 -3.26
N LEU A 51 7.59 4.83 -4.06
CA LEU A 51 8.91 4.35 -3.63
C LEU A 51 9.49 5.25 -2.54
N ARG A 52 9.26 6.55 -2.63
CA ARG A 52 9.67 7.49 -1.58
C ARG A 52 8.98 7.15 -0.27
N GLU A 53 7.68 6.89 -0.29
CA GLU A 53 6.93 6.55 0.93
C GLU A 53 7.42 5.24 1.54
N VAL A 54 7.72 4.24 0.73
CA VAL A 54 8.27 2.97 1.23
C VAL A 54 9.61 3.22 1.91
N LYS A 55 10.46 4.07 1.32
CA LYS A 55 11.75 4.40 1.92
C LYS A 55 11.60 5.15 3.23
N GLU A 56 10.70 6.14 3.26
CA GLU A 56 10.49 6.93 4.48
C GLU A 56 9.91 6.09 5.62
N GLU A 57 8.94 5.22 5.32
CA GLU A 57 8.24 4.49 6.36
C GLU A 57 8.94 3.21 6.79
N LEU A 58 9.60 2.52 5.88
CA LEU A 58 10.20 1.21 6.16
C LEU A 58 11.72 1.18 6.02
N GLY A 59 12.31 2.23 5.46
CA GLY A 59 13.76 2.26 5.22
C GLY A 59 14.22 1.34 4.09
N LEU A 60 13.30 0.82 3.32
CA LEU A 60 13.60 -0.19 2.30
C LEU A 60 13.68 0.43 0.90
N ASP A 61 14.55 -0.16 0.09
CA ASP A 61 14.61 0.17 -1.33
C ASP A 61 13.61 -0.70 -2.07
N GLY A 62 12.77 -0.06 -2.87
CA GLY A 62 11.69 -0.73 -3.55
C GLY A 62 11.78 -0.68 -5.06
N ARG A 63 11.09 -1.61 -5.69
CA ARG A 63 10.91 -1.66 -7.13
C ARG A 63 9.42 -1.89 -7.39
N VAL A 64 8.82 -1.04 -8.22
CA VAL A 64 7.42 -1.23 -8.62
C VAL A 64 7.35 -2.44 -9.54
N VAL A 65 6.54 -3.42 -9.13
CA VAL A 65 6.32 -4.63 -9.92
C VAL A 65 5.17 -4.41 -10.88
N GLU A 66 4.06 -3.85 -10.37
CA GLU A 66 2.90 -3.57 -11.20
C GLU A 66 2.01 -2.51 -10.55
N PHE A 67 1.21 -1.88 -11.37
CA PHE A 67 0.14 -1.00 -10.92
C PHE A 67 -1.09 -1.87 -10.63
N ILE A 68 -1.63 -1.78 -9.42
CA ILE A 68 -2.79 -2.59 -9.04
C ILE A 68 -4.09 -1.94 -9.51
N GLY A 69 -4.25 -0.66 -9.22
CA GLY A 69 -5.47 0.03 -9.62
C GLY A 69 -5.64 1.39 -8.95
N VAL A 70 -6.73 2.05 -9.34
CA VAL A 70 -7.15 3.34 -8.79
C VAL A 70 -8.42 3.12 -7.97
N TYR A 71 -8.47 3.68 -6.77
CA TYR A 71 -9.59 3.46 -5.86
C TYR A 71 -10.04 4.77 -5.26
N SER A 72 -11.34 5.03 -5.33
CA SER A 72 -11.93 6.21 -4.69
C SER A 72 -12.23 5.91 -3.24
N PHE A 73 -11.69 6.70 -2.35
CA PHE A 73 -11.96 6.60 -0.91
C PHE A 73 -12.77 7.85 -0.53
N PHE A 74 -14.10 7.75 -0.71
CA PHE A 74 -14.98 8.92 -0.58
C PHE A 74 -14.98 9.51 0.82
N GLU A 75 -14.94 8.67 1.85
CA GLU A 75 -14.97 9.13 3.24
C GLU A 75 -13.79 10.04 3.57
N MET A 76 -12.66 9.82 2.89
CA MET A 76 -11.44 10.60 3.10
C MET A 76 -11.18 11.60 1.98
N ASN A 77 -12.07 11.66 0.98
CA ASN A 77 -11.88 12.48 -0.22
C ASN A 77 -10.50 12.23 -0.85
N GLN A 78 -10.18 10.96 -1.08
CA GLN A 78 -8.90 10.53 -1.63
C GLN A 78 -9.08 9.72 -2.90
N LEU A 79 -8.12 9.86 -3.79
CA LEU A 79 -7.98 9.00 -4.95
C LEU A 79 -6.68 8.20 -4.75
N ILE A 80 -6.83 6.90 -4.52
CA ILE A 80 -5.70 6.03 -4.17
C ILE A 80 -5.18 5.36 -5.42
N LEU A 81 -3.87 5.52 -5.66
CA LEU A 81 -3.16 4.81 -6.73
C LEU A 81 -2.29 3.75 -6.05
N ALA A 82 -2.65 2.49 -6.24
CA ALA A 82 -2.02 1.38 -5.53
C ALA A 82 -1.06 0.60 -6.42
N PHE A 83 0.08 0.24 -5.86
CA PHE A 83 1.16 -0.46 -6.56
C PHE A 83 1.61 -1.66 -5.75
N HIS A 84 2.00 -2.72 -6.45
CA HIS A 84 2.74 -3.82 -5.84
C HIS A 84 4.22 -3.48 -5.91
N VAL A 85 4.89 -3.46 -4.76
CA VAL A 85 6.29 -3.05 -4.65
C VAL A 85 7.08 -4.16 -3.99
N GLN A 86 8.13 -4.64 -4.66
CA GLN A 86 9.08 -5.55 -4.05
C GLN A 86 10.21 -4.75 -3.42
N VAL A 87 10.62 -5.18 -2.23
CA VAL A 87 11.60 -4.44 -1.45
C VAL A 87 12.77 -5.32 -1.04
N ARG A 88 13.86 -4.65 -0.72
CA ARG A 88 15.07 -5.27 -0.17
C ARG A 88 15.72 -4.30 0.79
N GLY A 89 16.55 -4.82 1.66
CA GLY A 89 17.27 -4.03 2.63
C GLY A 89 16.83 -4.36 4.04
N GLN A 90 17.29 -3.55 4.99
CA GLN A 90 16.98 -3.71 6.39
C GLN A 90 15.83 -2.80 6.77
N ILE A 91 14.84 -3.36 7.45
CA ILE A 91 13.68 -2.60 7.88
C ILE A 91 14.08 -1.64 9.00
N VAL A 92 13.80 -0.35 8.76
CA VAL A 92 13.97 0.70 9.77
C VAL A 92 12.69 1.52 9.76
N LEU A 93 11.91 1.42 10.82
CA LEU A 93 10.61 2.09 10.88
C LEU A 93 10.80 3.61 10.98
N GLY A 94 10.04 4.33 10.15
CA GLY A 94 9.94 5.78 10.25
C GLY A 94 9.18 6.17 11.52
N GLU A 95 9.27 7.44 11.86
CA GLU A 95 8.70 7.96 13.11
C GLU A 95 7.18 7.79 13.19
N GLU A 96 6.50 7.77 12.07
CA GLU A 96 5.03 7.69 12.03
C GLU A 96 4.51 6.28 12.28
N LEU A 97 5.34 5.26 12.12
CA LEU A 97 4.91 3.87 12.27
C LEU A 97 5.09 3.37 13.68
N ALA A 98 4.05 2.69 14.19
CA ALA A 98 4.11 2.04 15.49
C ALA A 98 4.68 0.64 15.36
N GLU A 99 4.25 -0.11 14.36
CA GLU A 99 4.68 -1.51 14.18
C GLU A 99 4.34 -2.00 12.79
N ILE A 100 4.90 -3.15 12.45
CA ILE A 100 4.60 -3.84 11.20
C ILE A 100 4.09 -5.24 11.49
N LYS A 101 3.45 -5.83 10.49
CA LYS A 101 2.98 -7.21 10.54
C LYS A 101 3.34 -7.85 9.21
N MET A 102 3.96 -9.03 9.28
CA MET A 102 4.34 -9.75 8.08
C MET A 102 3.46 -10.97 7.91
N LEU A 103 2.85 -11.10 6.74
CA LEU A 103 1.92 -12.18 6.45
C LEU A 103 2.22 -12.79 5.08
N PRO A 104 2.19 -14.11 4.97
CA PRO A 104 2.18 -14.71 3.64
C PRO A 104 0.85 -14.37 2.95
N PRO A 105 0.83 -14.30 1.62
CA PRO A 105 -0.40 -13.93 0.90
C PRO A 105 -1.61 -14.80 1.28
N GLN A 106 -1.40 -16.06 1.62
CA GLN A 106 -2.48 -16.98 1.99
C GLN A 106 -3.21 -16.53 3.27
N LYS A 107 -2.53 -15.78 4.13
CA LYS A 107 -3.11 -15.29 5.39
C LYS A 107 -3.58 -13.86 5.31
N LEU A 108 -3.32 -13.18 4.19
CA LEU A 108 -3.71 -11.80 4.00
C LEU A 108 -5.22 -11.74 3.73
N ARG A 109 -5.91 -10.87 4.46
CA ARG A 109 -7.37 -10.68 4.31
C ARG A 109 -7.64 -9.23 3.97
N PRO A 110 -8.34 -8.95 2.85
CA PRO A 110 -8.69 -7.58 2.50
C PRO A 110 -9.66 -6.99 3.53
N TRP A 111 -9.48 -5.71 3.81
CA TRP A 111 -10.44 -4.97 4.61
C TRP A 111 -11.40 -4.22 3.70
N ALA A 112 -12.54 -3.79 4.25
CA ALA A 112 -13.67 -3.36 3.45
C ALA A 112 -13.60 -1.92 2.96
N PHE A 113 -12.54 -1.17 3.31
CA PHE A 113 -12.46 0.26 2.99
C PHE A 113 -11.06 0.62 2.49
N GLY A 114 -10.98 1.76 1.79
CA GLY A 114 -9.70 2.34 1.38
C GLY A 114 -8.81 1.37 0.62
N THR A 115 -7.61 1.17 1.12
CA THR A 115 -6.61 0.32 0.46
C THR A 115 -6.95 -1.17 0.49
N GLY A 116 -7.95 -1.57 1.26
CA GLY A 116 -8.39 -2.97 1.28
C GLY A 116 -8.87 -3.46 -0.07
N HIS A 117 -9.42 -2.57 -0.88
CA HIS A 117 -9.86 -2.93 -2.23
C HIS A 117 -8.67 -3.31 -3.13
N ALA A 118 -7.54 -2.63 -2.96
CA ALA A 118 -6.33 -2.98 -3.70
C ALA A 118 -5.79 -4.35 -3.28
N VAL A 119 -5.83 -4.65 -1.99
CA VAL A 119 -5.43 -5.96 -1.48
C VAL A 119 -6.29 -7.06 -2.09
N LYS A 120 -7.60 -6.84 -2.14
CA LYS A 120 -8.53 -7.80 -2.73
C LYS A 120 -8.19 -8.07 -4.20
N ASP A 121 -8.01 -7.00 -4.97
CA ASP A 121 -7.71 -7.14 -6.40
C ASP A 121 -6.38 -7.84 -6.63
N TRP A 122 -5.38 -7.50 -5.84
CA TRP A 122 -4.07 -8.14 -5.95
C TRP A 122 -4.14 -9.62 -5.65
N LEU A 123 -4.88 -10.00 -4.59
CA LEU A 123 -5.05 -11.41 -4.24
C LEU A 123 -5.81 -12.19 -5.31
N GLU A 124 -6.83 -11.59 -5.90
CA GLU A 124 -7.60 -12.23 -6.96
C GLU A 124 -6.75 -12.52 -8.19
N LYS A 125 -5.87 -11.59 -8.54
CA LYS A 125 -4.93 -11.80 -9.66
C LYS A 125 -3.92 -12.89 -9.41
N ARG A 126 -3.56 -13.13 -8.15
CA ARG A 126 -2.57 -14.13 -7.79
C ARG A 126 -3.13 -15.53 -7.72
N GLN A 127 -4.44 -15.65 -7.54
CA GLN A 127 -5.03 -16.99 -7.48
C GLN A 127 -4.82 -17.69 -8.80
N PRO A 128 -4.29 -18.92 -8.79
CA PRO A 128 -4.25 -19.69 -10.02
C PRO A 128 -5.68 -19.73 -10.54
N LYS A 129 -5.86 -19.37 -11.79
CA LYS A 129 -7.14 -19.57 -12.43
C LYS A 129 -7.55 -20.99 -12.09
N ALA A 130 -8.75 -21.10 -11.50
CA ALA A 130 -9.35 -22.40 -11.30
C ALA A 130 -8.99 -23.19 -12.52
N ALA A 131 -8.24 -24.26 -12.28
CA ALA A 131 -7.70 -25.03 -13.35
C ALA A 131 -8.78 -25.14 -14.41
N ALA A 132 -8.47 -24.66 -15.59
CA ALA A 132 -9.39 -24.81 -16.70
C ALA A 132 -9.47 -26.32 -16.89
N ASP A 133 -10.27 -26.85 -16.11
CA ASP A 133 -10.38 -28.29 -16.05
C ASP A 133 -11.33 -28.75 -17.09
#